data_ddbb44d99376404b95ca40ad9d58aa3c
#
_entry.id   ddbb44d99376404b95ca40ad9d58aa3c
#
_cell.length_a   1.000
_cell.length_b   1.000
_cell.length_c   1.000
_cell.angle_alpha   90.00
_cell.angle_beta   90.00
_cell.angle_gamma   90.00
#
_symmetry.space_group_name_H-M   'P 1'
#
loop_
_entity.id
_entity.type
_entity.pdbx_description
1 polymer ?
#
loop_
_entity_poly.entity_id
_entity_poly.type
_entity_poly.pdbx_seq_one_letter_code
_entity_poly.pdbx_strand_id
1 'polypeptide(L)'
;MILSIGQGNSSLEQVIGHLVTNEVRYLIDVRSSPYSRFNPLFSQGSLASALKDAGIRYVFMGSEIGGRPNSPACYTDGRVDYDKCHEHEPFLAGIERLLNADRQELRVSLFCSEGKPTRCHRSKLIGIALARRGVHMRHILPNGEIADQTEVIRQLTGGQTELFGPTGFTSRNRYAPRSESFTLENPHVSGESFTLENPHPTGEGFTLENQRLSMGGPRETF
;
A
#
# COMPACT_ATOMS: atom_id res chain seq x y z
N MET A 1 -3.87 -11.83 -1.84
CA MET A 1 -2.40 -11.66 -1.65
C MET A 1 -2.08 -10.20 -1.36
N ILE A 2 -1.34 -9.94 -0.26
CA ILE A 2 -0.99 -8.58 0.17
C ILE A 2 0.46 -8.28 -0.17
N LEU A 3 0.66 -7.23 -0.96
CA LEU A 3 1.96 -6.63 -1.28
C LEU A 3 2.16 -5.31 -0.54
N SER A 4 3.34 -4.76 -0.59
CA SER A 4 3.62 -3.38 -0.20
C SER A 4 4.66 -2.75 -1.10
N ILE A 5 4.56 -1.46 -1.33
CA ILE A 5 5.53 -0.67 -2.10
C ILE A 5 5.81 0.64 -1.38
N GLY A 6 7.01 1.17 -1.54
CA GLY A 6 7.39 2.48 -1.02
C GLY A 6 7.74 3.43 -2.14
N GLN A 7 7.40 4.71 -1.99
CA GLN A 7 7.86 5.73 -2.91
C GLN A 7 9.40 5.82 -2.94
N GLY A 8 10.02 6.08 -1.78
CA GLY A 8 11.46 6.35 -1.72
C GLY A 8 11.88 7.47 -2.68
N ASN A 9 12.84 7.16 -3.54
CA ASN A 9 13.31 8.04 -4.62
C ASN A 9 12.75 7.65 -6.01
N SER A 10 11.79 6.71 -6.06
CA SER A 10 11.19 6.26 -7.31
C SER A 10 10.28 7.34 -7.92
N SER A 11 10.24 7.41 -9.24
CA SER A 11 9.27 8.23 -9.96
C SER A 11 7.86 7.61 -9.85
N LEU A 12 6.83 8.39 -10.20
CA LEU A 12 5.46 7.89 -10.20
C LEU A 12 5.29 6.75 -11.21
N GLU A 13 5.90 6.89 -12.39
CA GLU A 13 5.86 5.90 -13.47
C GLU A 13 6.52 4.58 -13.03
N GLN A 14 7.65 4.65 -12.31
CA GLN A 14 8.30 3.45 -11.77
C GLN A 14 7.41 2.75 -10.75
N VAL A 15 6.78 3.50 -9.83
CA VAL A 15 5.86 2.91 -8.84
C VAL A 15 4.66 2.26 -9.54
N ILE A 16 4.03 2.95 -10.49
CA ILE A 16 2.89 2.39 -11.25
C ILE A 16 3.33 1.18 -12.06
N GLY A 17 4.48 1.23 -12.73
CA GLY A 17 5.02 0.11 -13.48
C GLY A 17 5.20 -1.14 -12.62
N HIS A 18 5.77 -1.00 -11.41
CA HIS A 18 5.89 -2.11 -10.48
C HIS A 18 4.53 -2.66 -10.01
N LEU A 19 3.55 -1.78 -9.78
CA LEU A 19 2.19 -2.21 -9.40
C LEU A 19 1.52 -3.00 -10.53
N VAL A 20 1.61 -2.53 -11.76
CA VAL A 20 1.06 -3.21 -12.95
C VAL A 20 1.74 -4.57 -13.18
N THR A 21 3.07 -4.62 -13.13
CA THR A 21 3.84 -5.88 -13.27
C THR A 21 3.43 -6.93 -12.23
N ASN A 22 3.05 -6.49 -11.02
CA ASN A 22 2.58 -7.37 -9.95
C ASN A 22 1.05 -7.53 -9.94
N GLU A 23 0.35 -7.12 -11.00
CA GLU A 23 -1.10 -7.25 -11.19
C GLU A 23 -1.91 -6.67 -10.02
N VAL A 24 -1.40 -5.62 -9.37
CA VAL A 24 -2.09 -4.94 -8.27
C VAL A 24 -3.37 -4.28 -8.79
N ARG A 25 -4.49 -4.50 -8.08
CA ARG A 25 -5.78 -3.91 -8.38
C ARG A 25 -6.15 -2.76 -7.44
N TYR A 26 -5.61 -2.79 -6.22
CA TYR A 26 -5.88 -1.77 -5.21
C TYR A 26 -4.58 -1.26 -4.61
N LEU A 27 -4.36 0.04 -4.63
CA LEU A 27 -3.31 0.68 -3.84
C LEU A 27 -3.91 1.24 -2.55
N ILE A 28 -3.46 0.69 -1.42
CA ILE A 28 -3.89 1.10 -0.09
C ILE A 28 -2.88 2.10 0.46
N ASP A 29 -3.24 3.38 0.46
CA ASP A 29 -2.36 4.42 1.00
C ASP A 29 -2.42 4.42 2.53
N VAL A 30 -1.33 3.97 3.15
CA VAL A 30 -1.19 3.87 4.62
C VAL A 30 -0.38 5.02 5.21
N ARG A 31 -0.16 6.08 4.47
CA ARG A 31 0.45 7.31 5.00
C ARG A 31 -0.55 8.04 5.89
N SER A 32 -0.14 8.42 7.10
CA SER A 32 -1.00 9.23 7.99
C SER A 32 -1.33 10.61 7.41
N SER A 33 -0.54 11.10 6.45
CA SER A 33 -0.83 12.29 5.65
C SER A 33 -0.56 11.97 4.18
N PRO A 34 -1.60 11.88 3.33
CA PRO A 34 -1.45 11.54 1.93
C PRO A 34 -1.06 12.74 1.06
N TYR A 35 -0.41 13.71 1.66
CA TYR A 35 0.12 14.91 1.01
C TYR A 35 1.63 14.82 0.88
N SER A 36 2.19 15.13 -0.28
CA SER A 36 3.63 15.16 -0.54
C SER A 36 4.08 16.54 -1.00
N ARG A 37 4.71 17.28 -0.08
CA ARG A 37 5.23 18.63 -0.35
C ARG A 37 6.34 18.63 -1.40
N PHE A 38 7.25 17.66 -1.33
CA PHE A 38 8.43 17.60 -2.19
C PHE A 38 8.19 16.89 -3.52
N ASN A 39 7.14 16.07 -3.61
CA ASN A 39 6.74 15.41 -4.84
C ASN A 39 5.21 15.42 -4.97
N PRO A 40 4.62 16.51 -5.49
CA PRO A 40 3.18 16.70 -5.56
C PRO A 40 2.43 15.60 -6.34
N LEU A 41 3.12 14.90 -7.25
CA LEU A 41 2.54 13.77 -8.00
C LEU A 41 2.11 12.61 -7.09
N PHE A 42 2.72 12.49 -5.90
CA PHE A 42 2.33 11.52 -4.89
C PHE A 42 1.32 12.06 -3.86
N SER A 43 0.81 13.28 -4.03
CA SER A 43 -0.33 13.73 -3.24
C SER A 43 -1.58 12.97 -3.64
N GLN A 44 -2.51 12.79 -2.71
CA GLN A 44 -3.68 11.91 -2.85
C GLN A 44 -4.41 12.05 -4.19
N GLY A 45 -4.78 13.26 -4.58
CA GLY A 45 -5.53 13.50 -5.82
C GLY A 45 -4.75 13.12 -7.08
N SER A 46 -3.49 13.57 -7.18
CA SER A 46 -2.63 13.27 -8.34
C SER A 46 -2.33 11.77 -8.43
N LEU A 47 -2.00 11.13 -7.30
CA LEU A 47 -1.73 9.70 -7.22
C LEU A 47 -2.98 8.88 -7.60
N ALA A 48 -4.14 9.23 -7.05
CA ALA A 48 -5.39 8.54 -7.36
C ALA A 48 -5.78 8.65 -8.84
N SER A 49 -5.58 9.82 -9.46
CA SER A 49 -5.81 10.00 -10.90
C SER A 49 -4.90 9.11 -11.75
N ALA A 50 -3.59 9.16 -11.49
CA ALA A 50 -2.62 8.37 -12.26
C ALA A 50 -2.84 6.85 -12.09
N LEU A 51 -3.23 6.39 -10.90
CA LEU A 51 -3.58 4.99 -10.66
C LEU A 51 -4.84 4.57 -11.41
N LYS A 52 -5.85 5.44 -11.46
CA LYS A 52 -7.09 5.18 -12.22
C LYS A 52 -6.78 4.96 -13.70
N ASP A 53 -5.90 5.77 -14.28
CA ASP A 53 -5.48 5.63 -15.68
C ASP A 53 -4.75 4.30 -15.94
N ALA A 54 -4.10 3.76 -14.91
CA ALA A 54 -3.46 2.44 -14.94
C ALA A 54 -4.40 1.27 -14.53
N GLY A 55 -5.71 1.52 -14.33
CA GLY A 55 -6.67 0.50 -13.92
C GLY A 55 -6.51 0.04 -12.46
N ILE A 56 -5.86 0.84 -11.61
CA ILE A 56 -5.64 0.56 -10.19
C ILE A 56 -6.50 1.47 -9.33
N ARG A 57 -7.25 0.89 -8.41
CA ARG A 57 -8.10 1.65 -7.49
C ARG A 57 -7.29 2.15 -6.30
N TYR A 58 -7.36 3.44 -6.03
CA TYR A 58 -6.77 4.06 -4.84
C TYR A 58 -7.72 3.97 -3.65
N VAL A 59 -7.21 3.56 -2.48
CA VAL A 59 -7.94 3.53 -1.20
C VAL A 59 -7.08 4.16 -0.12
N PHE A 60 -7.61 5.12 0.63
CA PHE A 60 -6.92 5.71 1.77
C PHE A 60 -7.30 4.99 3.06
N MET A 61 -6.28 4.49 3.77
CA MET A 61 -6.42 3.86 5.09
C MET A 61 -5.41 4.42 6.12
N GLY A 62 -4.86 5.59 5.85
CA GLY A 62 -3.87 6.21 6.73
C GLY A 62 -4.42 6.70 8.07
N SER A 63 -5.73 6.91 8.19
CA SER A 63 -6.42 7.21 9.45
C SER A 63 -6.48 5.99 10.39
N GLU A 64 -6.60 4.79 9.82
CA GLU A 64 -6.74 3.54 10.56
C GLU A 64 -5.37 2.91 10.86
N ILE A 65 -4.58 2.63 9.82
CA ILE A 65 -3.33 1.87 9.91
C ILE A 65 -2.08 2.70 9.55
N GLY A 66 -2.20 4.01 9.60
CA GLY A 66 -1.09 4.93 9.38
C GLY A 66 -0.01 4.83 10.46
N GLY A 67 1.23 5.20 10.07
CA GLY A 67 2.37 5.16 11.00
C GLY A 67 2.39 6.24 12.08
N ARG A 68 1.38 7.12 12.13
CA ARG A 68 1.19 8.18 13.14
C ARG A 68 -0.29 8.26 13.53
N PRO A 69 -0.75 7.35 14.40
CA PRO A 69 -2.14 7.37 14.85
C PRO A 69 -2.44 8.66 15.62
N ASN A 70 -3.71 9.10 15.61
CA ASN A 70 -4.11 10.29 16.33
C ASN A 70 -4.22 10.06 17.84
N SER A 71 -4.43 8.80 18.28
CA SER A 71 -4.58 8.46 19.68
C SER A 71 -3.28 8.62 20.47
N PRO A 72 -3.21 9.45 21.51
CA PRO A 72 -2.06 9.55 22.41
C PRO A 72 -1.69 8.21 23.06
N ALA A 73 -2.66 7.31 23.25
CA ALA A 73 -2.44 5.98 23.84
C ALA A 73 -1.47 5.11 23.03
N CYS A 74 -1.31 5.39 21.73
CA CYS A 74 -0.35 4.68 20.86
C CYS A 74 1.11 5.19 21.00
N TYR A 75 1.40 6.07 21.96
CA TYR A 75 2.72 6.67 22.09
C TYR A 75 3.38 6.33 23.43
N THR A 76 4.71 6.16 23.39
CA THR A 76 5.61 6.06 24.54
C THR A 76 6.79 7.01 24.29
N ASP A 77 7.07 7.92 25.21
CA ASP A 77 8.16 8.90 25.13
C ASP A 77 8.21 9.67 23.79
N GLY A 78 7.04 10.03 23.26
CA GLY A 78 6.90 10.75 22.00
C GLY A 78 7.16 9.88 20.75
N ARG A 79 7.32 8.58 20.88
CA ARG A 79 7.40 7.63 19.78
C ARG A 79 6.12 6.83 19.65
N VAL A 80 5.73 6.52 18.42
CA VAL A 80 4.65 5.55 18.21
C VAL A 80 5.15 4.18 18.68
N ASP A 81 4.46 3.62 19.65
CA ASP A 81 4.65 2.29 20.20
C ASP A 81 3.75 1.31 19.42
N TYR A 82 4.38 0.44 18.66
CA TYR A 82 3.62 -0.43 17.75
C TYR A 82 2.88 -1.55 18.47
N ASP A 83 3.33 -1.95 19.66
CA ASP A 83 2.59 -2.93 20.46
C ASP A 83 1.28 -2.32 20.98
N LYS A 84 1.32 -1.07 21.44
CA LYS A 84 0.10 -0.32 21.81
C LYS A 84 -0.83 -0.10 20.61
N CYS A 85 -0.27 0.15 19.42
CA CYS A 85 -1.09 0.27 18.21
C CYS A 85 -1.82 -1.02 17.88
N HIS A 86 -1.23 -2.19 18.15
CA HIS A 86 -1.87 -3.49 17.89
C HIS A 86 -3.14 -3.74 18.73
N GLU A 87 -3.32 -2.99 19.81
CA GLU A 87 -4.50 -3.05 20.69
C GLU A 87 -5.51 -1.93 20.38
N HIS A 88 -5.15 -0.98 19.52
CA HIS A 88 -5.96 0.18 19.18
C HIS A 88 -7.09 -0.17 18.21
N GLU A 89 -8.35 0.11 18.58
CA GLU A 89 -9.54 -0.30 17.84
C GLU A 89 -9.53 0.13 16.35
N PRO A 90 -9.25 1.41 15.97
CA PRO A 90 -9.15 1.78 14.57
C PRO A 90 -8.11 0.98 13.80
N PHE A 91 -6.97 0.64 14.42
CA PHE A 91 -5.94 -0.17 13.79
C PHE A 91 -6.43 -1.60 13.57
N LEU A 92 -7.09 -2.19 14.56
CA LEU A 92 -7.67 -3.53 14.45
C LEU A 92 -8.72 -3.59 13.34
N ALA A 93 -9.59 -2.59 13.24
CA ALA A 93 -10.57 -2.47 12.16
C ALA A 93 -9.90 -2.40 10.77
N GLY A 94 -8.83 -1.61 10.65
CA GLY A 94 -8.06 -1.51 9.40
C GLY A 94 -7.36 -2.82 9.02
N ILE A 95 -6.82 -3.55 10.00
CA ILE A 95 -6.24 -4.88 9.76
C ILE A 95 -7.32 -5.87 9.30
N GLU A 96 -8.50 -5.86 9.92
CA GLU A 96 -9.60 -6.75 9.50
C GLU A 96 -10.04 -6.49 8.05
N ARG A 97 -10.03 -5.24 7.59
CA ARG A 97 -10.27 -4.90 6.18
C ARG A 97 -9.22 -5.52 5.25
N LEU A 98 -7.94 -5.54 5.66
CA LEU A 98 -6.87 -6.19 4.89
C LEU A 98 -7.03 -7.72 4.88
N LEU A 99 -7.42 -8.33 6.00
CA LEU A 99 -7.71 -9.76 6.07
C LEU A 99 -8.89 -10.13 5.16
N ASN A 100 -9.93 -9.29 5.12
CA ASN A 100 -11.06 -9.47 4.20
C ASN A 100 -10.62 -9.39 2.74
N ALA A 101 -9.74 -8.45 2.40
CA ALA A 101 -9.17 -8.36 1.05
C ALA A 101 -8.38 -9.63 0.67
N ASP A 102 -7.64 -10.19 1.62
CA ASP A 102 -6.89 -11.43 1.39
C ASP A 102 -7.80 -12.64 1.22
N ARG A 103 -8.84 -12.79 2.06
CA ARG A 103 -9.87 -13.85 1.93
C ARG A 103 -10.60 -13.80 0.58
N GLN A 104 -10.79 -12.60 0.03
CA GLN A 104 -11.37 -12.39 -1.30
C GLN A 104 -10.35 -12.52 -2.43
N GLU A 105 -9.12 -12.90 -2.12
CA GLU A 105 -8.01 -13.04 -3.07
C GLU A 105 -7.70 -11.75 -3.85
N LEU A 106 -8.06 -10.59 -3.30
CA LEU A 106 -7.80 -9.31 -3.94
C LEU A 106 -6.29 -9.05 -3.98
N ARG A 107 -5.81 -8.55 -5.11
CA ARG A 107 -4.43 -8.12 -5.27
C ARG A 107 -4.27 -6.68 -4.79
N VAL A 108 -3.81 -6.53 -3.56
CA VAL A 108 -3.64 -5.23 -2.92
C VAL A 108 -2.17 -4.92 -2.67
N SER A 109 -1.79 -3.64 -2.72
CA SER A 109 -0.46 -3.17 -2.30
C SER A 109 -0.57 -2.00 -1.34
N LEU A 110 0.07 -2.12 -0.17
CA LEU A 110 0.18 -1.03 0.80
C LEU A 110 1.22 -0.02 0.31
N PHE A 111 0.89 1.27 0.35
CA PHE A 111 1.77 2.34 -0.12
C PHE A 111 2.20 3.28 1.01
N CYS A 112 3.49 3.59 1.08
CA CYS A 112 4.05 4.58 1.99
C CYS A 112 5.15 5.40 1.30
N SER A 113 5.47 6.58 1.82
CA SER A 113 6.57 7.40 1.33
C SER A 113 7.97 6.82 1.60
N GLU A 114 8.15 6.00 2.64
CA GLU A 114 9.44 5.36 2.93
C GLU A 114 9.71 4.21 1.95
N GLY A 115 10.83 4.27 1.22
CA GLY A 115 11.20 3.26 0.23
C GLY A 115 11.57 1.91 0.84
N LYS A 116 12.39 1.93 1.89
CA LYS A 116 12.92 0.70 2.51
C LYS A 116 11.93 0.09 3.49
N PRO A 117 11.47 -1.16 3.30
CA PRO A 117 10.52 -1.81 4.21
C PRO A 117 11.07 -1.92 5.64
N THR A 118 12.37 -2.20 5.82
CA THR A 118 13.03 -2.27 7.14
C THR A 118 12.93 -0.97 7.95
N ARG A 119 12.67 0.18 7.32
CA ARG A 119 12.57 1.49 7.98
C ARG A 119 11.13 1.96 8.14
N CYS A 120 10.15 1.21 7.66
CA CYS A 120 8.77 1.61 7.49
C CYS A 120 7.81 0.88 8.44
N HIS A 121 6.73 1.55 8.83
CA HIS A 121 5.64 0.95 9.60
C HIS A 121 4.88 -0.14 8.80
N ARG A 122 4.94 -0.15 7.45
CA ARG A 122 4.36 -1.22 6.63
C ARG A 122 4.83 -2.59 7.08
N SER A 123 6.13 -2.73 7.34
CA SER A 123 6.74 -3.98 7.81
C SER A 123 6.61 -4.14 9.33
N LYS A 124 7.03 -3.12 10.12
CA LYS A 124 7.18 -3.22 11.57
C LYS A 124 5.85 -3.21 12.35
N LEU A 125 4.81 -2.59 11.80
CA LEU A 125 3.49 -2.49 12.40
C LEU A 125 2.50 -3.38 11.66
N ILE A 126 2.22 -3.08 10.39
CA ILE A 126 1.16 -3.76 9.62
C ILE A 126 1.56 -5.19 9.28
N GLY A 127 2.78 -5.41 8.78
CA GLY A 127 3.26 -6.74 8.39
C GLY A 127 3.33 -7.71 9.56
N ILE A 128 3.71 -7.24 10.76
CA ILE A 128 3.68 -8.07 11.98
C ILE A 128 2.24 -8.41 12.37
N ALA A 129 1.32 -7.45 12.32
CA ALA A 129 -0.07 -7.68 12.65
C ALA A 129 -0.74 -8.70 11.71
N LEU A 130 -0.41 -8.66 10.42
CA LEU A 130 -0.87 -9.64 9.42
C LEU A 130 -0.25 -11.01 9.65
N ALA A 131 1.06 -11.08 9.89
CA ALA A 131 1.77 -12.33 10.15
C ALA A 131 1.23 -13.06 11.39
N ARG A 132 0.93 -12.34 12.48
CA ARG A 132 0.28 -12.88 13.68
C ARG A 132 -1.10 -13.50 13.40
N ARG A 133 -1.72 -13.17 12.25
CA ARG A 133 -3.01 -13.69 11.78
C ARG A 133 -2.90 -14.65 10.60
N GLY A 134 -1.68 -15.14 10.33
CA GLY A 134 -1.41 -16.13 9.29
C GLY A 134 -1.39 -15.56 7.87
N VAL A 135 -1.40 -14.24 7.69
CA VAL A 135 -1.33 -13.60 6.37
C VAL A 135 0.08 -13.08 6.11
N HIS A 136 0.69 -13.57 5.03
CA HIS A 136 2.03 -13.17 4.63
C HIS A 136 2.00 -11.99 3.66
N MET A 137 2.73 -10.94 4.02
CA MET A 137 2.94 -9.78 3.17
C MET A 137 4.30 -9.88 2.48
N ARG A 138 4.39 -9.39 1.24
CA ARG A 138 5.65 -9.24 0.51
C ARG A 138 5.87 -7.79 0.11
N HIS A 139 7.12 -7.40 -0.08
CA HIS A 139 7.51 -6.02 -0.35
C HIS A 139 8.10 -5.91 -1.75
N ILE A 140 7.55 -5.04 -2.58
CA ILE A 140 8.14 -4.61 -3.84
C ILE A 140 9.22 -3.59 -3.50
N LEU A 141 10.46 -3.93 -3.80
CA LEU A 141 11.63 -3.06 -3.57
C LEU A 141 11.76 -2.03 -4.70
N PRO A 142 12.56 -0.96 -4.52
CA PRO A 142 12.74 0.07 -5.55
C PRO A 142 13.32 -0.44 -6.89
N ASN A 143 14.03 -1.56 -6.87
CA ASN A 143 14.54 -2.24 -8.08
C ASN A 143 13.53 -3.23 -8.71
N GLY A 144 12.32 -3.34 -8.17
CA GLY A 144 11.28 -4.26 -8.61
C GLY A 144 11.37 -5.68 -8.05
N GLU A 145 12.42 -6.03 -7.32
CA GLU A 145 12.52 -7.32 -6.65
C GLU A 145 11.49 -7.44 -5.53
N ILE A 146 11.14 -8.69 -5.20
CA ILE A 146 10.20 -9.02 -4.14
C ILE A 146 10.97 -9.54 -2.93
N ALA A 147 10.81 -8.89 -1.79
CA ALA A 147 11.32 -9.36 -0.51
C ALA A 147 10.18 -9.88 0.39
N ASP A 148 10.40 -10.99 1.06
CA ASP A 148 9.45 -11.52 2.02
C ASP A 148 9.48 -10.74 3.34
N GLN A 149 8.32 -10.59 3.98
CA GLN A 149 8.19 -9.97 5.30
C GLN A 149 9.10 -10.65 6.33
N THR A 150 9.22 -11.97 6.32
CA THR A 150 10.07 -12.73 7.23
C THR A 150 11.54 -12.33 7.10
N GLU A 151 12.03 -12.20 5.86
CA GLU A 151 13.40 -11.77 5.61
C GLU A 151 13.64 -10.32 6.06
N VAL A 152 12.67 -9.43 5.81
CA VAL A 152 12.73 -8.05 6.28
C VAL A 152 12.80 -7.97 7.81
N ILE A 153 12.02 -8.79 8.51
CA ILE A 153 12.06 -8.86 9.97
C ILE A 153 13.38 -9.46 10.46
N ARG A 154 13.87 -10.52 9.81
CA ARG A 154 15.18 -11.12 10.15
C ARG A 154 16.31 -10.09 10.07
N GLN A 155 16.31 -9.23 9.06
CA GLN A 155 17.28 -8.13 8.93
C GLN A 155 17.12 -7.09 10.06
N LEU A 156 15.90 -6.81 10.50
CA LEU A 156 15.62 -5.86 11.58
C LEU A 156 16.06 -6.37 12.96
N THR A 157 15.97 -7.68 13.19
CA THR A 157 16.26 -8.31 14.49
C THR A 157 17.67 -8.89 14.58
N GLY A 158 18.52 -8.67 13.55
CA GLY A 158 19.85 -9.27 13.52
C GLY A 158 19.84 -10.81 13.48
N GLY A 159 18.78 -11.40 12.93
CA GLY A 159 18.62 -12.87 12.83
C GLY A 159 17.88 -13.51 14.00
N GLN A 160 17.49 -12.77 15.02
CA GLN A 160 16.63 -13.30 16.08
C GLN A 160 15.22 -13.49 15.53
N THR A 161 14.75 -14.72 15.51
CA THR A 161 13.39 -15.09 15.17
C THR A 161 12.67 -15.51 16.44
N GLU A 162 11.81 -14.66 16.96
CA GLU A 162 10.85 -15.05 17.99
C GLU A 162 9.63 -15.70 17.34
N LEU A 163 9.08 -16.74 17.96
CA LEU A 163 7.97 -17.54 17.43
C LEU A 163 6.70 -16.71 17.16
N PHE A 164 6.54 -15.59 17.87
CA PHE A 164 5.39 -14.68 17.76
C PHE A 164 5.73 -13.34 17.11
N GLY A 165 6.89 -13.24 16.46
CA GLY A 165 7.42 -12.00 15.89
C GLY A 165 8.01 -11.07 16.97
N PRO A 166 8.92 -10.17 16.56
CA PRO A 166 9.59 -9.28 17.49
C PRO A 166 8.59 -8.28 18.08
N THR A 167 8.73 -8.07 19.39
CA THR A 167 8.00 -7.07 20.18
C THR A 167 8.87 -5.82 20.39
N GLY A 168 8.28 -4.73 20.86
CA GLY A 168 8.99 -3.50 21.23
C GLY A 168 9.43 -2.63 20.06
N PHE A 169 8.88 -2.80 18.87
CA PHE A 169 9.13 -1.87 17.78
C PHE A 169 8.45 -0.53 17.99
N THR A 170 9.20 0.53 17.73
CA THR A 170 8.69 1.91 17.78
C THR A 170 8.96 2.65 16.47
N SER A 171 8.31 3.81 16.32
CA SER A 171 8.65 4.72 15.23
C SER A 171 10.08 5.21 15.33
N ARG A 172 10.73 5.44 14.18
CA ARG A 172 12.10 5.97 14.12
C ARG A 172 12.21 7.36 14.74
N ASN A 173 11.24 8.20 14.43
CA ASN A 173 11.22 9.58 14.89
C ASN A 173 10.26 9.74 16.08
N ARG A 174 10.49 10.77 16.89
CA ARG A 174 9.53 11.26 17.86
C ARG A 174 8.49 12.11 17.16
N TYR A 175 7.26 12.00 17.58
CA TYR A 175 6.13 12.79 17.08
C TYR A 175 5.32 13.29 18.27
N ALA A 176 4.85 14.53 18.21
CA ALA A 176 3.76 14.94 19.07
C ALA A 176 2.47 14.27 18.57
N PRO A 177 1.60 13.73 19.47
CA PRO A 177 0.26 13.35 19.07
C PRO A 177 -0.40 14.55 18.38
N ARG A 178 -1.11 14.31 17.27
CA ARG A 178 -1.85 15.38 16.60
C ARG A 178 -2.94 15.86 17.57
N SER A 179 -2.97 17.17 17.87
CA SER A 179 -4.13 17.76 18.55
C SER A 179 -5.35 17.61 17.63
N GLU A 180 -6.51 17.35 18.20
CA GLU A 180 -7.78 17.09 17.50
C GLU A 180 -8.25 18.23 16.56
N SER A 181 -7.53 19.36 16.51
CA SER A 181 -7.87 20.54 15.73
C SER A 181 -7.51 20.51 14.25
N PHE A 182 -6.96 19.42 13.71
CA PHE A 182 -6.71 19.27 12.30
C PHE A 182 -7.72 18.31 11.67
N THR A 183 -8.98 18.74 11.62
CA THR A 183 -9.95 18.21 10.66
C THR A 183 -9.48 18.65 9.28
N LEU A 184 -8.82 17.75 8.54
CA LEU A 184 -8.81 17.82 7.10
C LEU A 184 -10.28 17.61 6.69
N GLU A 185 -10.99 18.69 6.43
CA GLU A 185 -12.22 18.58 5.66
C GLU A 185 -11.84 17.90 4.36
N ASN A 186 -12.25 16.68 4.21
CA ASN A 186 -12.06 15.89 3.01
C ASN A 186 -13.25 16.24 2.10
N PRO A 187 -13.11 17.14 1.08
CA PRO A 187 -14.24 17.66 0.35
C PRO A 187 -14.93 16.62 -0.56
N HIS A 188 -14.51 15.35 -0.52
CA HIS A 188 -15.05 14.30 -1.39
C HIS A 188 -15.10 12.91 -0.71
N VAL A 189 -15.67 12.84 0.49
CA VAL A 189 -16.19 11.57 1.00
C VAL A 189 -17.66 11.76 1.32
N SER A 190 -18.50 11.70 0.29
CA SER A 190 -19.87 11.25 0.45
C SER A 190 -19.83 9.86 1.08
N GLY A 191 -20.56 9.70 2.19
CA GLY A 191 -20.47 8.54 3.09
C GLY A 191 -20.85 7.20 2.48
N GLU A 192 -20.03 6.69 1.59
CA GLU A 192 -20.09 5.31 1.14
C GLU A 192 -19.10 4.49 1.97
N SER A 193 -19.66 3.59 2.77
CA SER A 193 -18.93 2.49 3.40
C SER A 193 -18.26 1.68 2.29
N PHE A 194 -16.95 1.93 2.08
CA PHE A 194 -16.18 1.22 1.08
C PHE A 194 -15.87 -0.19 1.60
N THR A 195 -16.70 -1.15 1.21
CA THR A 195 -16.33 -2.56 1.15
C THR A 195 -15.39 -2.75 -0.05
N LEU A 196 -14.30 -3.48 0.12
CA LEU A 196 -13.47 -3.96 -0.98
C LEU A 196 -14.30 -5.04 -1.70
N GLU A 197 -15.13 -4.63 -2.66
CA GLU A 197 -15.91 -5.54 -3.48
C GLU A 197 -15.15 -5.88 -4.75
N ASN A 198 -15.19 -7.15 -5.11
CA ASN A 198 -14.63 -7.64 -6.36
C ASN A 198 -15.43 -7.01 -7.51
N PRO A 199 -14.84 -6.29 -8.47
CA PRO A 199 -15.57 -5.87 -9.64
C PRO A 199 -15.95 -7.15 -10.40
N HIS A 200 -17.25 -7.44 -10.49
CA HIS A 200 -17.74 -8.49 -11.37
C HIS A 200 -17.12 -8.28 -12.77
N PRO A 201 -16.63 -9.35 -13.40
CA PRO A 201 -16.27 -9.28 -14.80
C PRO A 201 -17.56 -9.09 -15.60
N THR A 202 -17.92 -7.85 -15.92
CA THR A 202 -18.84 -7.58 -17.01
C THR A 202 -18.14 -8.05 -18.27
N GLY A 203 -18.59 -9.20 -18.76
CA GLY A 203 -18.13 -9.78 -20.01
C GLY A 203 -18.53 -8.87 -21.18
N GLU A 204 -17.60 -8.04 -21.61
CA GLU A 204 -17.59 -7.53 -22.95
C GLU A 204 -16.22 -7.85 -23.54
N GLY A 205 -16.27 -8.76 -24.49
CA GLY A 205 -15.10 -9.31 -25.17
C GLY A 205 -14.34 -8.21 -25.92
N PHE A 206 -13.08 -8.06 -25.56
CA PHE A 206 -12.13 -7.36 -26.40
C PHE A 206 -11.78 -8.29 -27.57
N THR A 207 -12.46 -8.12 -28.71
CA THR A 207 -12.07 -8.69 -29.98
C THR A 207 -10.88 -7.88 -30.51
N LEU A 208 -9.72 -8.48 -30.50
CA LEU A 208 -8.56 -8.00 -31.26
C LEU A 208 -8.84 -8.25 -32.74
N GLU A 209 -9.25 -7.22 -33.43
CA GLU A 209 -9.35 -7.22 -34.89
C GLU A 209 -7.94 -7.16 -35.47
N ASN A 210 -7.49 -8.28 -36.04
CA ASN A 210 -6.25 -8.42 -36.79
C ASN A 210 -6.34 -7.56 -38.08
N GLN A 211 -5.75 -6.39 -38.09
CA GLN A 211 -5.46 -5.69 -39.32
C GLN A 211 -4.29 -6.37 -40.04
N ARG A 212 -4.62 -7.25 -40.96
CA ARG A 212 -3.69 -7.71 -41.98
C ARG A 212 -3.36 -6.54 -42.93
N LEU A 213 -2.16 -6.03 -42.82
CA LEU A 213 -1.56 -5.18 -43.83
C LEU A 213 -1.36 -6.01 -45.12
N SER A 214 -2.14 -5.72 -46.13
CA SER A 214 -1.92 -6.24 -47.49
C SER A 214 -0.73 -5.49 -48.10
N MET A 215 0.38 -6.17 -48.26
CA MET A 215 1.51 -5.72 -49.05
C MET A 215 1.19 -6.00 -50.52
N GLY A 216 0.81 -4.96 -51.25
CA GLY A 216 0.74 -5.00 -52.72
C GLY A 216 2.14 -4.96 -53.30
N GLY A 217 2.59 -6.05 -53.90
CA GLY A 217 3.80 -6.10 -54.73
C GLY A 217 3.57 -5.49 -56.12
N PRO A 218 4.59 -4.90 -56.76
CA PRO A 218 4.47 -4.30 -58.05
C PRO A 218 4.44 -5.39 -59.14
N ARG A 219 3.55 -5.20 -60.14
CA ARG A 219 3.55 -5.96 -61.40
C ARG A 219 4.70 -5.48 -62.27
N GLU A 220 5.62 -6.34 -62.60
CA GLU A 220 6.49 -6.16 -63.73
C GLU A 220 5.76 -6.60 -65.02
N THR A 221 5.71 -5.70 -65.96
CA THR A 221 5.45 -5.97 -67.37
C THR A 221 6.78 -5.93 -68.14
N PHE A 222 7.02 -6.94 -68.83
CA PHE A 222 7.94 -7.37 -69.89
C PHE A 222 8.91 -8.41 -69.45
#